data_d7f689d88d14e68b0c33ffc521f1cb67
#
_entry.id   d7f689d88d14e68b0c33ffc521f1cb67
#
_cell.length_a   1.000
_cell.length_b   1.000
_cell.length_c   1.000
_cell.angle_alpha   90.00
_cell.angle_beta   90.00
_cell.angle_gamma   90.00
#
_symmetry.space_group_name_H-M   'P 1'
#
loop_
_entity.id
_entity.type
_entity.pdbx_description
1 polymer ?
#
loop_
_entity_poly.entity_id
_entity_poly.type
_entity_poly.pdbx_seq_one_letter_code
_entity_poly.pdbx_strand_id
1 'polypeptide(L)'
;MVHISDGILSLPVLAAGWAITIALIAVALWWSKKKGNMEEEIPKLSVMTAAFFVASLIHIPVGPTSVHFILNGLVGIILGILAFPAIFIGVVLQAVLFQHGGITTIGINTMNMGIPALIAFCIFKWGNKMGTLLTRKDLSAGIFGALAGGVAVFLAVIFTAFSLILTSKEAFFVVAIALTVAHIPIIVIEAIVTGSIVAFLLRVKPELIGSLGGDEK
;
A
#
# COMPACT_ATOMS: atom_id res chain seq x y z
N MET A 1 -6.52 13.58 1.90
CA MET A 1 -6.82 12.14 1.76
C MET A 1 -6.25 11.62 0.46
N VAL A 2 -5.64 10.43 0.45
CA VAL A 2 -5.14 9.76 -0.77
C VAL A 2 -6.29 9.14 -1.58
N HIS A 3 -7.49 9.04 -0.99
CA HIS A 3 -8.68 8.55 -1.66
C HIS A 3 -9.35 9.68 -2.47
N ILE A 4 -9.59 9.41 -3.74
CA ILE A 4 -10.31 10.31 -4.64
C ILE A 4 -11.80 9.94 -4.59
N SER A 5 -12.67 10.94 -4.40
CA SER A 5 -14.12 10.75 -4.31
C SER A 5 -14.76 10.66 -5.71
N ASP A 6 -16.03 10.21 -5.75
CA ASP A 6 -16.81 10.19 -7.00
C ASP A 6 -16.99 11.57 -7.60
N GLY A 7 -17.11 11.63 -8.92
CA GLY A 7 -17.34 12.87 -9.66
C GLY A 7 -16.11 13.75 -9.90
N ILE A 8 -14.94 13.39 -9.35
CA ILE A 8 -13.70 14.16 -9.50
C ILE A 8 -12.94 13.79 -10.77
N LEU A 9 -12.85 12.49 -11.07
CA LEU A 9 -12.02 11.99 -12.17
C LEU A 9 -12.78 11.87 -13.48
N SER A 10 -12.06 12.09 -14.57
CA SER A 10 -12.58 11.87 -15.93
C SER A 10 -12.79 10.37 -16.20
N LEU A 11 -13.75 10.06 -17.07
CA LEU A 11 -14.10 8.69 -17.43
C LEU A 11 -12.90 7.86 -17.95
N PRO A 12 -12.00 8.39 -18.80
CA PRO A 12 -10.82 7.65 -19.24
C PRO A 12 -9.89 7.26 -18.10
N VAL A 13 -9.69 8.13 -17.10
CA VAL A 13 -8.84 7.85 -15.91
C VAL A 13 -9.50 6.77 -15.03
N LEU A 14 -10.82 6.84 -14.83
CA LEU A 14 -11.56 5.81 -14.11
C LEU A 14 -11.47 4.45 -14.81
N ALA A 15 -11.69 4.42 -16.13
CA ALA A 15 -11.62 3.19 -16.93
C ALA A 15 -10.23 2.57 -16.89
N ALA A 16 -9.17 3.38 -17.02
CA ALA A 16 -7.79 2.92 -16.91
C ALA A 16 -7.50 2.35 -15.50
N GLY A 17 -7.93 3.01 -14.43
CA GLY A 17 -7.77 2.55 -13.05
C GLY A 17 -8.44 1.19 -12.83
N TRP A 18 -9.67 1.01 -13.31
CA TRP A 18 -10.38 -0.27 -13.22
C TRP A 18 -9.70 -1.38 -14.05
N ALA A 19 -9.30 -1.08 -15.29
CA ALA A 19 -8.63 -2.05 -16.16
C ALA A 19 -7.32 -2.56 -15.53
N ILE A 20 -6.48 -1.65 -15.03
CA ILE A 20 -5.22 -2.00 -14.35
C ILE A 20 -5.50 -2.80 -13.09
N THR A 21 -6.47 -2.39 -12.28
CA THR A 21 -6.82 -3.06 -11.03
C THR A 21 -7.31 -4.48 -11.27
N ILE A 22 -8.21 -4.70 -12.22
CA ILE A 22 -8.70 -6.03 -12.57
C ILE A 22 -7.56 -6.91 -13.08
N ALA A 23 -6.71 -6.38 -13.95
CA ALA A 23 -5.56 -7.11 -14.48
C ALA A 23 -4.58 -7.54 -13.36
N LEU A 24 -4.24 -6.63 -12.44
CA LEU A 24 -3.32 -6.94 -11.34
C LEU A 24 -3.91 -7.91 -10.32
N ILE A 25 -5.21 -7.81 -10.01
CA ILE A 25 -5.89 -8.81 -9.18
C ILE A 25 -5.85 -10.18 -9.86
N ALA A 26 -6.18 -10.26 -11.15
CA ALA A 26 -6.15 -11.51 -11.89
C ALA A 26 -4.75 -12.15 -11.88
N VAL A 27 -3.70 -11.35 -12.11
CA VAL A 27 -2.30 -11.80 -12.04
C VAL A 27 -1.94 -12.27 -10.64
N ALA A 28 -2.30 -11.52 -9.59
CA ALA A 28 -2.00 -11.87 -8.21
C ALA A 28 -2.65 -13.21 -7.80
N LEU A 29 -3.93 -13.38 -8.12
CA LEU A 29 -4.68 -14.61 -7.82
C LEU A 29 -4.16 -15.81 -8.63
N TRP A 30 -3.89 -15.62 -9.93
CA TRP A 30 -3.30 -16.66 -10.77
C TRP A 30 -1.95 -17.13 -10.25
N TRP A 31 -1.08 -16.19 -9.89
CA TRP A 31 0.24 -16.49 -9.32
C TRP A 31 0.13 -17.23 -7.99
N SER A 32 -0.74 -16.77 -7.08
CA SER A 32 -0.95 -17.40 -5.78
C SER A 32 -1.51 -18.82 -5.93
N LYS A 33 -2.48 -19.01 -6.83
CA LYS A 33 -3.03 -20.35 -7.14
C LYS A 33 -1.96 -21.31 -7.69
N LYS A 34 -1.05 -20.80 -8.54
CA LYS A 34 0.04 -21.61 -9.11
C LYS A 34 1.03 -22.07 -8.04
N LYS A 35 1.22 -21.30 -6.96
CA LYS A 35 2.10 -21.67 -5.84
C LYS A 35 1.46 -22.71 -4.89
N GLY A 36 0.16 -22.95 -4.97
CA GLY A 36 -0.55 -24.01 -4.23
C GLY A 36 -0.89 -23.69 -2.77
N ASN A 37 -0.56 -22.50 -2.25
CA ASN A 37 -0.67 -22.19 -0.82
C ASN A 37 -1.76 -21.14 -0.50
N MET A 38 -2.78 -21.01 -1.36
CA MET A 38 -3.76 -19.92 -1.19
C MET A 38 -4.56 -20.04 0.11
N GLU A 39 -4.94 -21.25 0.51
CA GLU A 39 -5.73 -21.49 1.72
C GLU A 39 -4.94 -21.11 2.99
N GLU A 40 -3.64 -21.38 3.01
CA GLU A 40 -2.76 -21.03 4.13
C GLU A 40 -2.52 -19.52 4.26
N GLU A 41 -2.63 -18.77 3.15
CA GLU A 41 -2.46 -17.32 3.13
C GLU A 41 -3.73 -16.54 3.54
N ILE A 42 -4.92 -17.17 3.50
CA ILE A 42 -6.20 -16.50 3.81
C ILE A 42 -6.22 -15.85 5.20
N PRO A 43 -5.80 -16.51 6.30
CA PRO A 43 -5.80 -15.88 7.62
C PRO A 43 -4.92 -14.64 7.68
N LYS A 44 -3.71 -14.71 7.12
CA LYS A 44 -2.76 -13.61 7.06
C LYS A 44 -3.30 -12.45 6.21
N LEU A 45 -3.87 -12.76 5.05
CA LEU A 45 -4.52 -11.79 4.16
C LEU A 45 -5.67 -11.09 4.88
N SER A 46 -6.52 -11.83 5.59
CA SER A 46 -7.67 -11.27 6.31
C SER A 46 -7.25 -10.31 7.41
N VAL A 47 -6.25 -10.69 8.22
CA VAL A 47 -5.72 -9.83 9.29
C VAL A 47 -5.07 -8.56 8.71
N MET A 48 -4.29 -8.69 7.64
CA MET A 48 -3.63 -7.54 7.03
C MET A 48 -4.61 -6.60 6.32
N THR A 49 -5.66 -7.15 5.69
CA THR A 49 -6.76 -6.34 5.12
C THR A 49 -7.50 -5.57 6.21
N ALA A 50 -7.80 -6.23 7.34
CA ALA A 50 -8.45 -5.58 8.47
C ALA A 50 -7.54 -4.49 9.08
N ALA A 51 -6.24 -4.74 9.24
CA ALA A 51 -5.29 -3.76 9.73
C ALA A 51 -5.21 -2.53 8.80
N PHE A 52 -5.12 -2.75 7.49
CA PHE A 52 -5.16 -1.69 6.48
C PHE A 52 -6.44 -0.85 6.59
N PHE A 53 -7.59 -1.52 6.68
CA PHE A 53 -8.89 -0.88 6.81
C PHE A 53 -8.98 -0.03 8.08
N VAL A 54 -8.64 -0.61 9.26
CA VAL A 54 -8.72 0.08 10.55
C VAL A 54 -7.72 1.23 10.64
N ALA A 55 -6.50 1.06 10.11
CA ALA A 55 -5.50 2.12 10.10
C ALA A 55 -5.98 3.37 9.37
N SER A 56 -6.78 3.22 8.31
CA SER A 56 -7.34 4.35 7.57
C SER A 56 -8.35 5.19 8.36
N LEU A 57 -8.85 4.67 9.49
CA LEU A 57 -9.76 5.41 10.39
C LEU A 57 -8.99 6.33 11.33
N ILE A 58 -7.68 6.15 11.47
CA ILE A 58 -6.83 7.01 12.30
C ILE A 58 -6.45 8.24 11.49
N HIS A 59 -7.08 9.37 11.80
CA HIS A 59 -6.85 10.63 11.12
C HIS A 59 -5.92 11.53 11.95
N ILE A 60 -4.92 12.09 11.29
CA ILE A 60 -3.98 13.05 11.87
C ILE A 60 -4.30 14.42 11.28
N PRO A 61 -4.63 15.43 12.10
CA PRO A 61 -4.88 16.78 11.60
C PRO A 61 -3.57 17.40 11.08
N VAL A 62 -3.63 17.96 9.86
CA VAL A 62 -2.50 18.66 9.23
C VAL A 62 -3.03 19.98 8.68
N GLY A 63 -2.88 21.08 9.44
CA GLY A 63 -3.45 22.37 9.10
C GLY A 63 -4.96 22.32 8.91
N PRO A 64 -5.50 22.83 7.79
CA PRO A 64 -6.96 22.84 7.54
C PRO A 64 -7.52 21.49 7.04
N THR A 65 -6.70 20.47 6.91
CA THR A 65 -7.07 19.14 6.40
C THR A 65 -6.66 18.04 7.38
N SER A 66 -7.02 16.80 7.08
CA SER A 66 -6.53 15.62 7.79
C SER A 66 -5.95 14.62 6.82
N VAL A 67 -4.94 13.89 7.28
CA VAL A 67 -4.37 12.74 6.59
C VAL A 67 -4.59 11.51 7.46
N HIS A 68 -4.65 10.33 6.87
CA HIS A 68 -4.82 9.07 7.60
C HIS A 68 -3.67 8.13 7.31
N PHE A 69 -3.50 7.13 8.18
CA PHE A 69 -2.57 6.03 7.92
C PHE A 69 -3.00 5.24 6.70
N ILE A 70 -2.02 4.79 5.92
CA ILE A 70 -2.25 3.99 4.70
C ILE A 70 -1.78 2.56 4.92
N LEU A 71 -0.62 2.35 5.57
CA LEU A 71 0.03 1.06 5.82
C LEU A 71 0.24 0.16 4.59
N ASN A 72 0.10 0.72 3.39
CA ASN A 72 0.24 -0.05 2.16
C ASN A 72 1.64 -0.67 2.00
N GLY A 73 2.68 0.00 2.49
CA GLY A 73 4.04 -0.54 2.52
C GLY A 73 4.16 -1.77 3.41
N LEU A 74 3.58 -1.74 4.62
CA LEU A 74 3.55 -2.88 5.52
C LEU A 74 2.77 -4.05 4.93
N VAL A 75 1.59 -3.78 4.35
CA VAL A 75 0.78 -4.78 3.65
C VAL A 75 1.57 -5.42 2.51
N GLY A 76 2.32 -4.61 1.74
CA GLY A 76 3.20 -5.08 0.68
C GLY A 76 4.29 -6.03 1.19
N ILE A 77 4.99 -5.65 2.25
CA ILE A 77 6.06 -6.45 2.87
C ILE A 77 5.55 -7.81 3.35
N ILE A 78 4.39 -7.84 4.00
CA ILE A 78 3.85 -9.06 4.64
C ILE A 78 3.16 -9.98 3.62
N LEU A 79 2.37 -9.43 2.70
CA LEU A 79 1.55 -10.22 1.77
C LEU A 79 2.18 -10.42 0.38
N GLY A 80 3.25 -9.68 0.06
CA GLY A 80 3.85 -9.74 -1.27
C GLY A 80 2.83 -9.40 -2.36
N ILE A 81 2.69 -10.28 -3.36
CA ILE A 81 1.77 -10.03 -4.48
C ILE A 81 0.29 -10.01 -4.04
N LEU A 82 -0.06 -10.71 -2.96
CA LEU A 82 -1.41 -10.72 -2.40
C LEU A 82 -1.77 -9.40 -1.70
N ALA A 83 -0.83 -8.48 -1.53
CA ALA A 83 -1.11 -7.13 -1.05
C ALA A 83 -2.10 -6.38 -1.95
N PHE A 84 -2.05 -6.62 -3.25
CA PHE A 84 -2.92 -5.92 -4.19
C PHE A 84 -4.41 -6.29 -4.01
N PRO A 85 -4.83 -7.57 -4.01
CA PRO A 85 -6.20 -7.94 -3.69
C PRO A 85 -6.62 -7.60 -2.24
N ALA A 86 -5.71 -7.64 -1.26
CA ALA A 86 -5.99 -7.21 0.11
C ALA A 86 -6.35 -5.72 0.17
N ILE A 87 -5.57 -4.86 -0.49
CA ILE A 87 -5.83 -3.43 -0.59
C ILE A 87 -7.14 -3.17 -1.35
N PHE A 88 -7.42 -3.90 -2.42
CA PHE A 88 -8.69 -3.78 -3.13
C PHE A 88 -9.88 -4.03 -2.20
N ILE A 89 -9.88 -5.13 -1.44
CA ILE A 89 -10.94 -5.43 -0.47
C ILE A 89 -11.04 -4.31 0.58
N GLY A 90 -9.92 -3.85 1.11
CA GLY A 90 -9.90 -2.75 2.08
C GLY A 90 -10.50 -1.46 1.52
N VAL A 91 -10.14 -1.07 0.28
CA VAL A 91 -10.69 0.11 -0.41
C VAL A 91 -12.19 -0.02 -0.66
N VAL A 92 -12.67 -1.22 -1.04
CA VAL A 92 -14.12 -1.49 -1.17
C VAL A 92 -14.83 -1.26 0.16
N LEU A 93 -14.30 -1.83 1.24
CA LEU A 93 -14.89 -1.64 2.58
C LEU A 93 -14.87 -0.17 3.02
N GLN A 94 -13.79 0.55 2.76
CA GLN A 94 -13.69 2.00 3.04
C GLN A 94 -14.71 2.82 2.27
N ALA A 95 -14.91 2.52 0.98
CA ALA A 95 -15.89 3.22 0.15
C ALA A 95 -17.34 2.93 0.60
N VAL A 96 -17.66 1.67 0.89
CA VAL A 96 -19.03 1.24 1.21
C VAL A 96 -19.43 1.61 2.65
N LEU A 97 -18.53 1.41 3.62
CA LEU A 97 -18.87 1.59 5.04
C LEU A 97 -18.65 3.02 5.54
N PHE A 98 -17.66 3.73 4.99
CA PHE A 98 -17.24 5.03 5.49
C PHE A 98 -17.25 6.14 4.45
N GLN A 99 -17.66 5.84 3.21
CA GLN A 99 -17.64 6.80 2.10
C GLN A 99 -16.25 7.44 1.89
N HIS A 100 -15.19 6.72 2.27
CA HIS A 100 -13.82 7.11 1.99
C HIS A 100 -13.46 6.76 0.54
N GLY A 101 -13.36 7.78 -0.29
CA GLY A 101 -13.30 7.66 -1.75
C GLY A 101 -14.70 7.56 -2.34
N GLY A 102 -14.83 6.94 -3.50
CA GLY A 102 -16.09 6.75 -4.19
C GLY A 102 -16.18 5.36 -4.80
N ILE A 103 -17.39 4.91 -5.11
CA ILE A 103 -17.62 3.58 -5.71
C ILE A 103 -17.01 3.50 -7.10
N THR A 104 -17.13 4.57 -7.91
CA THR A 104 -16.57 4.62 -9.26
C THR A 104 -15.05 4.69 -9.23
N THR A 105 -14.47 5.25 -8.17
CA THR A 105 -13.02 5.45 -8.00
C THR A 105 -12.31 4.29 -7.29
N ILE A 106 -13.00 3.22 -6.89
CA ILE A 106 -12.38 2.05 -6.23
C ILE A 106 -11.18 1.54 -7.04
N GLY A 107 -11.34 1.39 -8.37
CA GLY A 107 -10.26 0.90 -9.23
C GLY A 107 -9.02 1.78 -9.18
N ILE A 108 -9.16 3.08 -9.38
CA ILE A 108 -8.03 4.00 -9.36
C ILE A 108 -7.41 4.16 -7.97
N ASN A 109 -8.22 4.20 -6.90
CA ASN A 109 -7.74 4.26 -5.53
C ASN A 109 -6.96 2.99 -5.16
N THR A 110 -7.43 1.82 -5.58
CA THR A 110 -6.70 0.56 -5.41
C THR A 110 -5.37 0.58 -6.16
N MET A 111 -5.36 1.02 -7.42
CA MET A 111 -4.14 1.16 -8.21
C MET A 111 -3.13 2.08 -7.52
N ASN A 112 -3.58 3.26 -7.08
CA ASN A 112 -2.73 4.28 -6.47
C ASN A 112 -2.06 3.80 -5.16
N MET A 113 -2.67 2.87 -4.42
CA MET A 113 -2.11 2.32 -3.19
C MET A 113 -1.49 0.94 -3.37
N GLY A 114 -2.05 0.12 -4.24
CA GLY A 114 -1.64 -1.26 -4.45
C GLY A 114 -0.34 -1.39 -5.23
N ILE A 115 -0.12 -0.59 -6.30
CA ILE A 115 1.16 -0.62 -7.03
C ILE A 115 2.32 -0.19 -6.12
N PRO A 116 2.23 0.90 -5.34
CA PRO A 116 3.25 1.22 -4.35
C PRO A 116 3.50 0.13 -3.30
N ALA A 117 2.47 -0.61 -2.89
CA ALA A 117 2.62 -1.76 -1.99
C ALA A 117 3.47 -2.88 -2.63
N LEU A 118 3.26 -3.18 -3.92
CA LEU A 118 4.09 -4.14 -4.66
C LEU A 118 5.54 -3.66 -4.80
N ILE A 119 5.74 -2.36 -5.00
CA ILE A 119 7.09 -1.76 -5.04
C ILE A 119 7.76 -1.88 -3.66
N ALA A 120 7.04 -1.61 -2.57
CA ALA A 120 7.55 -1.81 -1.21
C ALA A 120 7.98 -3.25 -0.95
N PHE A 121 7.20 -4.22 -1.39
CA PHE A 121 7.59 -5.63 -1.36
C PHE A 121 8.92 -5.89 -2.07
N CYS A 122 9.09 -5.35 -3.28
CA CYS A 122 10.33 -5.51 -4.05
C CYS A 122 11.52 -4.85 -3.34
N ILE A 123 11.35 -3.63 -2.82
CA ILE A 123 12.39 -2.90 -2.07
C ILE A 123 12.82 -3.71 -0.86
N PHE A 124 11.85 -4.19 -0.07
CA PHE A 124 12.13 -4.96 1.13
C PHE A 124 12.80 -6.31 0.82
N LYS A 125 12.29 -7.05 -0.17
CA LYS A 125 12.88 -8.32 -0.61
C LYS A 125 14.34 -8.15 -1.04
N TRP A 126 14.62 -7.12 -1.82
CA TRP A 126 15.97 -6.83 -2.28
C TRP A 126 16.87 -6.36 -1.13
N GLY A 127 16.37 -5.47 -0.28
CA GLY A 127 17.09 -5.00 0.90
C GLY A 127 17.41 -6.11 1.90
N ASN A 128 16.47 -7.02 2.14
CA ASN A 128 16.70 -8.18 3.00
C ASN A 128 17.79 -9.11 2.45
N LYS A 129 17.81 -9.32 1.12
CA LYS A 129 18.88 -10.08 0.46
C LYS A 129 20.26 -9.43 0.64
N MET A 130 20.33 -8.09 0.56
CA MET A 130 21.57 -7.35 0.85
C MET A 130 21.92 -7.37 2.34
N GLY A 131 20.91 -7.31 3.20
CA GLY A 131 21.04 -7.27 4.66
C GLY A 131 21.60 -8.57 5.27
N THR A 132 21.54 -9.70 4.54
CA THR A 132 22.19 -10.95 4.98
C THR A 132 23.72 -10.81 5.07
N LEU A 133 24.29 -9.79 4.43
CA LEU A 133 25.70 -9.43 4.51
C LEU A 133 26.05 -8.58 5.75
N LEU A 134 25.03 -8.08 6.48
CA LEU A 134 25.22 -7.26 7.65
C LEU A 134 25.09 -8.07 8.94
N THR A 135 25.91 -7.73 9.94
CA THR A 135 25.99 -8.46 11.22
C THR A 135 24.70 -8.39 12.06
N ARG A 136 23.82 -7.40 11.80
CA ARG A 136 22.56 -7.16 12.53
C ARG A 136 21.36 -7.24 11.60
N LYS A 137 20.84 -8.45 11.43
CA LYS A 137 19.69 -8.74 10.54
C LYS A 137 18.43 -7.92 10.92
N ASP A 138 18.13 -7.79 12.19
CA ASP A 138 16.93 -7.05 12.66
C ASP A 138 17.00 -5.57 12.33
N LEU A 139 18.17 -4.94 12.51
CA LEU A 139 18.37 -3.53 12.20
C LEU A 139 18.27 -3.28 10.69
N SER A 140 18.90 -4.15 9.91
CA SER A 140 18.82 -4.09 8.45
C SER A 140 17.38 -4.17 7.96
N ALA A 141 16.63 -5.15 8.45
CA ALA A 141 15.23 -5.32 8.07
C ALA A 141 14.35 -4.15 8.54
N GLY A 142 14.60 -3.60 9.72
CA GLY A 142 13.93 -2.38 10.18
C GLY A 142 14.20 -1.19 9.26
N ILE A 143 15.45 -0.98 8.82
CA ILE A 143 15.83 0.10 7.89
C ILE A 143 15.16 -0.09 6.53
N PHE A 144 15.25 -1.29 5.94
CA PHE A 144 14.61 -1.56 4.65
C PHE A 144 13.08 -1.57 4.75
N GLY A 145 12.52 -1.98 5.89
CA GLY A 145 11.10 -1.84 6.20
C GLY A 145 10.65 -0.38 6.25
N ALA A 146 11.42 0.47 6.92
CA ALA A 146 11.16 1.90 6.98
C ALA A 146 11.25 2.56 5.59
N LEU A 147 12.29 2.23 4.83
CA LEU A 147 12.44 2.73 3.46
C LEU A 147 11.27 2.29 2.58
N ALA A 148 10.90 1.01 2.62
CA ALA A 148 9.79 0.47 1.84
C ALA A 148 8.46 1.11 2.23
N GLY A 149 8.19 1.28 3.55
CA GLY A 149 6.99 1.94 4.05
C GLY A 149 6.88 3.40 3.59
N GLY A 150 7.93 4.19 3.80
CA GLY A 150 7.97 5.60 3.39
C GLY A 150 7.84 5.78 1.87
N VAL A 151 8.55 4.97 1.08
CA VAL A 151 8.45 5.00 -0.39
C VAL A 151 7.06 4.60 -0.86
N ALA A 152 6.42 3.62 -0.24
CA ALA A 152 5.06 3.21 -0.61
C ALA A 152 4.05 4.35 -0.44
N VAL A 153 4.09 5.05 0.70
CA VAL A 153 3.21 6.19 0.94
C VAL A 153 3.53 7.35 -0.01
N PHE A 154 4.81 7.67 -0.18
CA PHE A 154 5.23 8.70 -1.13
C PHE A 154 4.70 8.42 -2.54
N LEU A 155 4.89 7.21 -3.06
CA LEU A 155 4.40 6.83 -4.39
C LEU A 155 2.87 6.83 -4.46
N ALA A 156 2.16 6.42 -3.39
CA ALA A 156 0.70 6.48 -3.37
C ALA A 156 0.19 7.92 -3.50
N VAL A 157 0.84 8.86 -2.83
CA VAL A 157 0.54 10.30 -2.94
C VAL A 157 0.83 10.81 -4.35
N ILE A 158 1.98 10.47 -4.94
CA ILE A 158 2.35 10.88 -6.29
C ILE A 158 1.38 10.30 -7.33
N PHE A 159 0.99 9.03 -7.22
CA PHE A 159 0.02 8.42 -8.14
C PHE A 159 -1.35 9.09 -8.03
N THR A 160 -1.78 9.43 -6.81
CA THR A 160 -3.01 10.18 -6.59
C THR A 160 -2.94 11.58 -7.21
N ALA A 161 -1.86 12.31 -6.98
CA ALA A 161 -1.62 13.62 -7.58
C ALA A 161 -1.60 13.54 -9.12
N PHE A 162 -0.94 12.53 -9.67
CA PHE A 162 -0.88 12.28 -11.11
C PHE A 162 -2.26 11.97 -11.70
N SER A 163 -3.07 11.15 -11.02
CA SER A 163 -4.45 10.84 -11.45
C SER A 163 -5.33 12.10 -11.52
N LEU A 164 -5.17 13.02 -10.58
CA LEU A 164 -5.86 14.31 -10.58
C LEU A 164 -5.41 15.19 -11.76
N ILE A 165 -4.10 15.29 -11.98
CA ILE A 165 -3.51 16.09 -13.07
C ILE A 165 -3.90 15.54 -14.45
N LEU A 166 -3.98 14.21 -14.61
CA LEU A 166 -4.44 13.59 -15.86
C LEU A 166 -5.91 13.90 -16.16
N THR A 167 -6.71 14.15 -15.12
CA THR A 167 -8.11 14.54 -15.31
C THR A 167 -8.23 16.00 -15.78
N SER A 168 -7.56 16.92 -15.07
CA SER A 168 -7.47 18.34 -15.47
C SER A 168 -6.27 19.00 -14.77
N LYS A 169 -5.24 19.31 -15.54
CA LYS A 169 -4.04 19.98 -15.03
C LYS A 169 -4.38 21.34 -14.42
N GLU A 170 -5.20 22.14 -15.09
CA GLU A 170 -5.54 23.49 -14.64
C GLU A 170 -6.32 23.49 -13.33
N ALA A 171 -7.30 22.57 -13.19
CA ALA A 171 -8.14 22.49 -12.01
C ALA A 171 -7.41 21.88 -10.80
N PHE A 172 -6.52 20.90 -11.01
CA PHE A 172 -5.98 20.07 -9.90
C PHE A 172 -4.51 20.26 -9.59
N PHE A 173 -3.77 21.11 -10.31
CA PHE A 173 -2.34 21.29 -10.09
C PHE A 173 -2.03 21.77 -8.66
N VAL A 174 -2.73 22.80 -8.19
CA VAL A 174 -2.55 23.34 -6.82
C VAL A 174 -2.98 22.32 -5.77
N VAL A 175 -4.07 21.59 -6.03
CA VAL A 175 -4.56 20.52 -5.13
C VAL A 175 -3.54 19.38 -5.03
N ALA A 176 -2.93 18.99 -6.14
CA ALA A 176 -1.90 17.94 -6.18
C ALA A 176 -0.65 18.34 -5.36
N ILE A 177 -0.22 19.59 -5.46
CA ILE A 177 0.90 20.11 -4.63
C ILE A 177 0.51 20.11 -3.15
N ALA A 178 -0.66 20.66 -2.81
CA ALA A 178 -1.14 20.72 -1.43
C ALA A 178 -1.29 19.32 -0.82
N LEU A 179 -1.82 18.36 -1.59
CA LEU A 179 -1.91 16.95 -1.21
C LEU A 179 -0.52 16.38 -0.88
N THR A 180 0.46 16.60 -1.76
CA THR A 180 1.82 16.08 -1.59
C THR A 180 2.48 16.66 -0.34
N VAL A 181 2.40 17.96 -0.15
CA VAL A 181 2.99 18.65 1.02
C VAL A 181 2.32 18.18 2.32
N ALA A 182 0.98 18.07 2.35
CA ALA A 182 0.25 17.63 3.52
C ALA A 182 0.58 16.19 3.96
N HIS A 183 1.08 15.35 3.04
CA HIS A 183 1.44 13.97 3.36
C HIS A 183 2.90 13.77 3.80
N ILE A 184 3.75 14.80 3.77
CA ILE A 184 5.15 14.68 4.23
C ILE A 184 5.24 14.12 5.66
N PRO A 185 4.48 14.62 6.66
CA PRO A 185 4.54 14.07 8.01
C PRO A 185 4.15 12.61 8.08
N ILE A 186 3.09 12.19 7.36
CA ILE A 186 2.62 10.82 7.39
C ILE A 186 3.61 9.85 6.72
N ILE A 187 4.32 10.28 5.67
CA ILE A 187 5.39 9.50 5.04
C ILE A 187 6.46 9.13 6.07
N VAL A 188 6.89 10.10 6.90
CA VAL A 188 7.89 9.88 7.94
C VAL A 188 7.35 8.95 9.04
N ILE A 189 6.12 9.20 9.50
CA ILE A 189 5.50 8.38 10.54
C ILE A 189 5.33 6.94 10.06
N GLU A 190 4.82 6.73 8.85
CA GLU A 190 4.62 5.40 8.27
C GLU A 190 5.94 4.67 8.00
N ALA A 191 6.99 5.38 7.64
CA ALA A 191 8.32 4.80 7.54
C ALA A 191 8.78 4.24 8.91
N ILE A 192 8.66 5.04 9.98
CA ILE A 192 9.04 4.62 11.33
C ILE A 192 8.17 3.45 11.81
N VAL A 193 6.85 3.54 11.64
CA VAL A 193 5.89 2.50 12.05
C VAL A 193 6.17 1.19 11.32
N THR A 194 6.28 1.23 9.98
CA THR A 194 6.54 0.04 9.17
C THR A 194 7.89 -0.59 9.52
N GLY A 195 8.94 0.21 9.65
CA GLY A 195 10.27 -0.29 10.05
C GLY A 195 10.28 -0.94 11.43
N SER A 196 9.59 -0.31 12.40
CA SER A 196 9.48 -0.84 13.76
C SER A 196 8.71 -2.15 13.83
N ILE A 197 7.57 -2.24 13.10
CA ILE A 197 6.76 -3.46 13.04
C ILE A 197 7.55 -4.59 12.38
N VAL A 198 8.24 -4.32 11.27
CA VAL A 198 9.06 -5.31 10.56
C VAL A 198 10.19 -5.82 11.44
N ALA A 199 10.93 -4.93 12.11
CA ALA A 199 11.99 -5.32 13.05
C ALA A 199 11.46 -6.15 14.23
N PHE A 200 10.28 -5.81 14.76
CA PHE A 200 9.62 -6.56 15.81
C PHE A 200 9.16 -7.93 15.32
N LEU A 201 8.48 -8.01 14.18
CA LEU A 201 7.98 -9.27 13.63
C LEU A 201 9.11 -10.25 13.32
N LEU A 202 10.24 -9.79 12.85
CA LEU A 202 11.42 -10.66 12.63
C LEU A 202 11.92 -11.34 13.91
N ARG A 203 11.70 -10.72 15.08
CA ARG A 203 12.09 -11.30 16.37
C ARG A 203 11.06 -12.27 16.94
N VAL A 204 9.76 -11.97 16.72
CA VAL A 204 8.66 -12.67 17.39
C VAL A 204 8.00 -13.70 16.47
N LYS A 205 7.87 -13.37 15.18
CA LYS A 205 7.18 -14.18 14.18
C LYS A 205 7.85 -14.06 12.81
N PRO A 206 9.09 -14.54 12.67
CA PRO A 206 9.86 -14.42 11.43
C PRO A 206 9.17 -15.08 10.23
N GLU A 207 8.34 -16.09 10.46
CA GLU A 207 7.56 -16.76 9.43
C GLU A 207 6.55 -15.84 8.71
N LEU A 208 6.10 -14.75 9.35
CA LEU A 208 5.22 -13.78 8.69
C LEU A 208 5.95 -12.95 7.63
N ILE A 209 7.25 -12.77 7.80
CA ILE A 209 8.11 -12.01 6.88
C ILE A 209 8.89 -12.95 5.97
N GLY A 210 9.13 -14.17 6.41
CA GLY A 210 9.92 -15.19 5.72
C GLY A 210 9.23 -15.88 4.55
N SER A 211 7.94 -15.66 4.30
CA SER A 211 7.24 -16.14 3.10
C SER A 211 7.81 -15.54 1.79
N LEU A 212 8.81 -14.68 1.90
CA LEU A 212 9.65 -14.18 0.79
C LEU A 212 10.76 -15.16 0.38
N GLY A 213 11.00 -16.19 1.18
CA GLY A 213 12.07 -17.20 1.00
C GLY A 213 11.59 -18.53 0.44
N GLY A 214 10.57 -18.56 -0.40
CA GLY A 214 10.09 -19.76 -1.08
C GLY A 214 11.03 -20.31 -2.18
N ASP A 215 12.34 -20.21 -2.00
CA ASP A 215 13.36 -20.78 -2.90
C ASP A 215 14.37 -21.67 -2.13
N GLU A 216 13.96 -22.29 -1.03
CA GLU A 216 14.75 -23.39 -0.43
C GLU A 216 13.83 -24.59 -0.14
N LYS A 217 13.51 -25.34 -1.20
CA LYS A 217 13.41 -26.81 -1.21
C LYS A 217 13.54 -27.31 -2.64
#